data_5642b71eec499176fd760f0b50e57a1d
#
_entry.id   5642b71eec499176fd760f0b50e57a1d
#
_cell.length_a   1.000
_cell.length_b   1.000
_cell.length_c   1.000
_cell.angle_alpha   90.00
_cell.angle_beta   90.00
_cell.angle_gamma   90.00
#
_symmetry.space_group_name_H-M   'P 1'
#
loop_
_entity.id
_entity.type
_entity.pdbx_description
1 polymer ?
#
loop_
_entity_poly.entity_id
_entity_poly.type
_entity_poly.pdbx_seq_one_letter_code
_entity_poly.pdbx_strand_id
1 'polypeptide(L)'
;MSHLKQLRTRIKSVKSTQKITKAMQLVSASKMAKIKNQIANSNFYIEAISKMMSDIVSIDMYELSIEEQKFFNTIPNKANLLIVMTSQRGLCRTFNYSIIKQVKNDIKELENKGEQIKLIIIGKKGYEALKRQYANYIDSYFELPNIHAENLMLQVKQKIMSLVVNLEVSNCVIYFNKFKNAMTQIMTRQQVLPVEKDHDDSKIENDHYEYEGENLISNLINLYVNSQINYALLQSRASEEGARMTAMENATNNANDLISKLVLKLNRSRQAIITTELIEIVAGSEAV
;
A
#
# COMPACT_ATOMS: atom_id res chain seq x y z
N MET A 1 -38.67 11.40 28.85
CA MET A 1 -37.57 12.41 28.67
C MET A 1 -36.19 11.85 28.44
N SER A 2 -35.74 10.75 29.07
CA SER A 2 -34.43 10.08 28.90
C SER A 2 -34.14 9.68 27.42
N HIS A 3 -35.12 9.11 26.73
CA HIS A 3 -34.96 8.62 25.34
C HIS A 3 -34.70 9.73 24.32
N LEU A 4 -35.39 10.91 24.42
CA LEU A 4 -35.12 12.05 23.53
C LEU A 4 -33.71 12.61 23.71
N LYS A 5 -33.21 12.65 24.96
CA LYS A 5 -31.84 13.09 25.27
C LYS A 5 -30.83 12.16 24.64
N GLN A 6 -31.03 10.85 24.71
CA GLN A 6 -30.17 9.85 24.07
C GLN A 6 -30.12 10.00 22.55
N LEU A 7 -31.28 10.22 21.88
CA LEU A 7 -31.33 10.44 20.44
C LEU A 7 -30.59 11.73 20.04
N ARG A 8 -30.74 12.81 20.78
CA ARG A 8 -30.00 14.07 20.53
C ARG A 8 -28.49 13.89 20.67
N THR A 9 -28.06 13.19 21.71
CA THR A 9 -26.63 12.88 21.92
C THR A 9 -26.07 12.03 20.77
N ARG A 10 -26.82 11.02 20.33
CA ARG A 10 -26.43 10.16 19.19
C ARG A 10 -26.34 10.95 17.89
N ILE A 11 -27.29 11.85 17.60
CA ILE A 11 -27.22 12.74 16.43
C ILE A 11 -25.98 13.61 16.50
N LYS A 12 -25.66 14.19 17.65
CA LYS A 12 -24.47 15.01 17.84
C LYS A 12 -23.18 14.23 17.58
N SER A 13 -23.10 12.99 18.09
CA SER A 13 -21.94 12.11 17.88
C SER A 13 -21.76 11.74 16.39
N VAL A 14 -22.84 11.35 15.70
CA VAL A 14 -22.78 11.00 14.26
C VAL A 14 -22.41 12.21 13.42
N LYS A 15 -22.92 13.41 13.73
CA LYS A 15 -22.52 14.68 13.08
C LYS A 15 -21.02 14.98 13.27
N SER A 16 -20.48 14.70 14.45
CA SER A 16 -19.03 14.84 14.68
C SER A 16 -18.23 13.86 13.84
N THR A 17 -18.64 12.59 13.81
CA THR A 17 -18.01 11.56 12.97
C THR A 17 -18.05 11.94 11.48
N GLN A 18 -19.20 12.42 10.99
CA GLN A 18 -19.38 12.90 9.62
C GLN A 18 -18.39 14.03 9.26
N LYS A 19 -18.18 14.98 10.16
CA LYS A 19 -17.20 16.07 9.95
C LYS A 19 -15.77 15.52 9.86
N ILE A 20 -15.42 14.56 10.73
CA ILE A 20 -14.11 13.93 10.74
C ILE A 20 -13.87 13.13 9.45
N THR A 21 -14.84 12.31 9.02
CA THR A 21 -14.70 11.52 7.77
C THR A 21 -14.58 12.41 6.55
N LYS A 22 -15.35 13.52 6.51
CA LYS A 22 -15.26 14.53 5.43
C LYS A 22 -13.89 15.20 5.39
N ALA A 23 -13.34 15.59 6.54
CA ALA A 23 -12.01 16.16 6.63
C ALA A 23 -10.94 15.15 6.17
N MET A 24 -11.04 13.89 6.61
CA MET A 24 -10.12 12.82 6.19
C MET A 24 -10.21 12.53 4.68
N GLN A 25 -11.41 12.58 4.09
CA GLN A 25 -11.59 12.46 2.64
C GLN A 25 -10.81 13.54 1.90
N LEU A 26 -10.95 14.82 2.30
CA LEU A 26 -10.27 15.94 1.65
C LEU A 26 -8.74 15.87 1.79
N VAL A 27 -8.25 15.50 2.98
CA VAL A 27 -6.79 15.31 3.21
C VAL A 27 -6.23 14.20 2.34
N SER A 28 -6.93 13.05 2.25
CA SER A 28 -6.50 11.94 1.40
C SER A 28 -6.54 12.31 -0.09
N ALA A 29 -7.55 13.05 -0.54
CA ALA A 29 -7.63 13.55 -1.92
C ALA A 29 -6.44 14.44 -2.27
N SER A 30 -6.09 15.40 -1.38
CA SER A 30 -4.94 16.29 -1.58
C SER A 30 -3.61 15.52 -1.64
N LYS A 31 -3.40 14.57 -0.71
CA LYS A 31 -2.20 13.72 -0.70
C LYS A 31 -2.09 12.87 -1.95
N MET A 32 -3.19 12.22 -2.35
CA MET A 32 -3.26 11.41 -3.57
C MET A 32 -2.88 12.24 -4.81
N ALA A 33 -3.41 13.45 -4.95
CA ALA A 33 -3.09 14.34 -6.08
C ALA A 33 -1.60 14.69 -6.11
N LYS A 34 -1.00 15.03 -4.97
CA LYS A 34 0.44 15.31 -4.87
C LYS A 34 1.30 14.11 -5.28
N ILE A 35 0.97 12.91 -4.78
CA ILE A 35 1.71 11.69 -5.11
C ILE A 35 1.54 11.33 -6.59
N LYS A 36 0.35 11.50 -7.16
CA LYS A 36 0.09 11.25 -8.58
C LYS A 36 0.98 12.12 -9.48
N ASN A 37 1.19 13.39 -9.13
CA ASN A 37 2.13 14.26 -9.84
C ASN A 37 3.58 13.76 -9.72
N GLN A 38 3.98 13.25 -8.54
CA GLN A 38 5.31 12.64 -8.35
C GLN A 38 5.48 11.39 -9.22
N ILE A 39 4.46 10.53 -9.32
CA ILE A 39 4.48 9.34 -10.18
C ILE A 39 4.66 9.77 -11.64
N ALA A 40 3.89 10.75 -12.12
CA ALA A 40 3.99 11.21 -13.50
C ALA A 40 5.40 11.73 -13.85
N ASN A 41 6.02 12.48 -12.95
CA ASN A 41 7.37 12.98 -13.12
C ASN A 41 8.46 11.89 -13.04
N SER A 42 8.21 10.82 -12.31
CA SER A 42 9.19 9.73 -12.10
C SER A 42 9.10 8.63 -13.14
N ASN A 43 7.97 8.46 -13.83
CA ASN A 43 7.74 7.34 -14.76
C ASN A 43 8.78 7.30 -15.87
N PHE A 44 9.05 8.45 -16.51
CA PHE A 44 10.03 8.52 -17.60
C PHE A 44 11.44 8.06 -17.15
N TYR A 45 11.86 8.50 -15.97
CA TYR A 45 13.14 8.10 -15.39
C TYR A 45 13.20 6.60 -15.10
N ILE A 46 12.12 6.04 -14.56
CA ILE A 46 12.03 4.61 -14.21
C ILE A 46 12.04 3.75 -15.47
N GLU A 47 11.30 4.15 -16.51
CA GLU A 47 11.27 3.46 -17.82
C GLU A 47 12.63 3.49 -18.49
N ALA A 48 13.32 4.65 -18.47
CA ALA A 48 14.67 4.78 -19.03
C ALA A 48 15.68 3.85 -18.33
N ILE A 49 15.69 3.83 -16.99
CA ILE A 49 16.58 2.93 -16.24
C ILE A 49 16.24 1.47 -16.49
N SER A 50 14.94 1.12 -16.54
CA SER A 50 14.52 -0.26 -16.79
C SER A 50 14.95 -0.70 -18.19
N LYS A 51 14.85 0.17 -19.19
CA LYS A 51 15.33 -0.10 -20.55
C LYS A 51 16.85 -0.32 -20.57
N MET A 52 17.63 0.61 -20.00
CA MET A 52 19.08 0.45 -19.89
C MET A 52 19.47 -0.86 -19.19
N MET A 53 18.70 -1.26 -18.18
CA MET A 53 18.96 -2.49 -17.45
C MET A 53 18.66 -3.73 -18.27
N SER A 54 17.58 -3.73 -19.06
CA SER A 54 17.26 -4.83 -19.98
C SER A 54 18.28 -4.96 -21.12
N ASP A 55 18.82 -3.83 -21.61
CA ASP A 55 19.87 -3.82 -22.62
C ASP A 55 21.16 -4.48 -22.09
N ILE A 56 21.54 -4.22 -20.84
CA ILE A 56 22.69 -4.88 -20.17
C ILE A 56 22.49 -6.38 -19.99
N VAL A 57 21.28 -6.81 -19.65
CA VAL A 57 20.97 -8.26 -19.51
C VAL A 57 21.15 -9.00 -20.84
N SER A 58 21.13 -8.31 -21.97
CA SER A 58 21.38 -8.88 -23.29
C SER A 58 22.87 -9.04 -23.64
N ILE A 59 23.76 -8.40 -22.87
CA ILE A 59 25.22 -8.52 -23.06
C ILE A 59 25.70 -9.88 -22.53
N ASP A 60 26.79 -10.39 -23.12
CA ASP A 60 27.37 -11.65 -22.68
C ASP A 60 27.79 -11.58 -21.21
N MET A 61 27.24 -12.50 -20.40
CA MET A 61 27.49 -12.57 -18.95
C MET A 61 28.97 -12.75 -18.58
N TYR A 62 29.81 -13.10 -19.54
CA TYR A 62 31.26 -13.27 -19.34
C TYR A 62 32.00 -11.94 -19.11
N GLU A 63 31.39 -10.81 -19.49
CA GLU A 63 31.95 -9.49 -19.28
C GLU A 63 31.64 -8.92 -17.90
N LEU A 64 30.70 -9.55 -17.18
CA LEU A 64 30.29 -9.12 -15.84
C LEU A 64 31.20 -9.69 -14.77
N SER A 65 31.54 -8.89 -13.77
CA SER A 65 32.21 -9.36 -12.58
C SER A 65 31.38 -10.40 -11.82
N ILE A 66 32.02 -11.27 -11.05
CA ILE A 66 31.34 -12.31 -10.24
C ILE A 66 30.33 -11.68 -9.29
N GLU A 67 30.58 -10.45 -8.83
CA GLU A 67 29.67 -9.72 -7.94
C GLU A 67 28.41 -9.23 -8.69
N GLU A 68 28.55 -8.80 -9.92
CA GLU A 68 27.45 -8.31 -10.76
C GLU A 68 26.57 -9.44 -11.26
N GLN A 69 27.13 -10.59 -11.59
CA GLN A 69 26.39 -11.79 -12.01
C GLN A 69 25.32 -12.24 -10.98
N LYS A 70 25.50 -11.91 -9.70
CA LYS A 70 24.53 -12.21 -8.62
C LYS A 70 23.17 -11.52 -8.80
N PHE A 71 23.12 -10.42 -9.52
CA PHE A 71 21.90 -9.66 -9.75
C PHE A 71 21.08 -10.15 -10.95
N PHE A 72 21.72 -10.95 -11.81
CA PHE A 72 21.13 -11.47 -13.05
C PHE A 72 20.78 -12.95 -13.00
N ASN A 73 21.37 -13.69 -12.07
CA ASN A 73 21.18 -15.13 -11.95
C ASN A 73 20.48 -15.51 -10.65
N THR A 74 19.60 -16.51 -10.74
CA THR A 74 19.06 -17.17 -9.55
C THR A 74 20.12 -18.10 -8.95
N ILE A 75 20.47 -17.88 -7.69
CA ILE A 75 21.42 -18.72 -6.98
C ILE A 75 20.65 -19.82 -6.25
N PRO A 76 20.88 -21.10 -6.55
CA PRO A 76 20.15 -22.18 -5.92
C PRO A 76 20.40 -22.22 -4.40
N ASN A 77 19.42 -22.71 -3.65
CA ASN A 77 19.46 -22.87 -2.19
C ASN A 77 19.62 -21.57 -1.37
N LYS A 78 19.25 -20.43 -1.96
CA LYS A 78 19.20 -19.13 -1.26
C LYS A 78 17.76 -18.69 -1.01
N ALA A 79 17.59 -17.79 -0.04
CA ALA A 79 16.26 -17.34 0.36
C ALA A 79 15.59 -16.47 -0.71
N ASN A 80 14.26 -16.57 -0.78
CA ASN A 80 13.40 -15.64 -1.50
C ASN A 80 13.09 -14.44 -0.61
N LEU A 81 13.46 -13.25 -1.03
CA LEU A 81 13.15 -12.00 -0.33
C LEU A 81 11.80 -11.45 -0.79
N LEU A 82 10.84 -11.40 0.11
CA LEU A 82 9.52 -10.83 -0.14
C LEU A 82 9.42 -9.48 0.56
N ILE A 83 9.28 -8.40 -0.21
CA ILE A 83 9.13 -7.04 0.30
C ILE A 83 7.65 -6.70 0.28
N VAL A 84 7.06 -6.46 1.44
CA VAL A 84 5.62 -6.29 1.62
C VAL A 84 5.31 -4.84 1.96
N MET A 85 4.70 -4.10 1.03
CA MET A 85 4.34 -2.69 1.21
C MET A 85 2.87 -2.54 1.63
N THR A 86 2.66 -2.18 2.89
CA THR A 86 1.32 -1.96 3.46
C THR A 86 1.20 -0.58 4.08
N SER A 87 0.00 -0.19 4.50
CA SER A 87 -0.23 1.11 5.11
C SER A 87 0.27 1.19 6.56
N GLN A 88 0.61 2.40 6.97
CA GLN A 88 0.88 2.70 8.38
C GLN A 88 -0.42 2.81 9.19
N ARG A 89 -1.48 3.34 8.59
CA ARG A 89 -2.79 3.56 9.21
C ARG A 89 -3.87 2.74 8.51
N GLY A 90 -4.94 2.42 9.24
CA GLY A 90 -6.11 1.73 8.68
C GLY A 90 -7.05 2.65 7.89
N LEU A 91 -8.29 2.21 7.78
CA LEU A 91 -9.41 2.90 7.12
C LEU A 91 -9.23 3.08 5.60
N CYS A 92 -8.52 2.14 4.95
CA CYS A 92 -8.25 2.09 3.52
C CYS A 92 -8.91 0.86 2.83
N ARG A 93 -10.12 0.48 3.27
CA ARG A 93 -10.89 -0.66 2.72
C ARG A 93 -10.07 -1.97 2.69
N THR A 94 -10.03 -2.62 1.55
CA THR A 94 -9.35 -3.91 1.31
C THR A 94 -7.88 -3.78 0.94
N PHE A 95 -7.32 -2.55 0.91
CA PHE A 95 -5.95 -2.26 0.47
C PHE A 95 -4.90 -3.18 1.10
N ASN A 96 -4.87 -3.29 2.44
CA ASN A 96 -3.93 -4.16 3.12
C ASN A 96 -4.27 -5.64 2.97
N TYR A 97 -5.56 -5.97 2.96
CA TYR A 97 -6.02 -7.35 2.88
C TYR A 97 -5.58 -8.04 1.59
N SER A 98 -5.68 -7.36 0.45
CA SER A 98 -5.28 -7.91 -0.85
C SER A 98 -3.80 -8.30 -0.89
N ILE A 99 -2.92 -7.42 -0.39
CA ILE A 99 -1.47 -7.67 -0.31
C ILE A 99 -1.17 -8.83 0.64
N ILE A 100 -1.70 -8.76 1.88
CA ILE A 100 -1.44 -9.77 2.91
C ILE A 100 -1.93 -11.16 2.47
N LYS A 101 -3.09 -11.23 1.80
CA LYS A 101 -3.63 -12.49 1.26
C LYS A 101 -2.68 -13.11 0.25
N GLN A 102 -2.19 -12.30 -0.71
CA GLN A 102 -1.26 -12.81 -1.73
C GLN A 102 0.06 -13.26 -1.13
N VAL A 103 0.66 -12.44 -0.27
CA VAL A 103 1.90 -12.79 0.42
C VAL A 103 1.77 -14.11 1.20
N LYS A 104 0.65 -14.32 1.88
CA LYS A 104 0.40 -15.59 2.61
C LYS A 104 0.28 -16.79 1.67
N ASN A 105 -0.29 -16.61 0.48
CA ASN A 105 -0.38 -17.67 -0.51
C ASN A 105 1.02 -18.02 -1.06
N ASP A 106 1.80 -17.01 -1.43
CA ASP A 106 3.13 -17.20 -1.97
C ASP A 106 4.09 -17.80 -0.92
N ILE A 107 3.98 -17.38 0.35
CA ILE A 107 4.74 -18.03 1.45
C ILE A 107 4.43 -19.53 1.52
N LYS A 108 3.15 -19.92 1.48
CA LYS A 108 2.76 -21.34 1.53
C LYS A 108 3.28 -22.13 0.32
N GLU A 109 3.28 -21.52 -0.87
CA GLU A 109 3.83 -22.15 -2.06
C GLU A 109 5.34 -22.37 -1.94
N LEU A 110 6.08 -21.39 -1.41
CA LEU A 110 7.52 -21.51 -1.16
C LEU A 110 7.83 -22.52 -0.04
N GLU A 111 7.05 -22.54 1.04
CA GLU A 111 7.15 -23.56 2.10
C GLU A 111 6.95 -24.97 1.55
N ASN A 112 5.94 -25.16 0.68
CA ASN A 112 5.68 -26.46 0.05
C ASN A 112 6.81 -26.91 -0.88
N LYS A 113 7.56 -25.98 -1.46
CA LYS A 113 8.76 -26.24 -2.28
C LYS A 113 10.02 -26.45 -1.43
N GLY A 114 9.96 -26.22 -0.12
CA GLY A 114 11.11 -26.28 0.79
C GLY A 114 12.09 -25.12 0.62
N GLU A 115 11.64 -24.00 0.01
CA GLU A 115 12.49 -22.84 -0.24
C GLU A 115 12.58 -21.94 1.00
N GLN A 116 13.75 -21.36 1.22
CA GLN A 116 13.96 -20.40 2.31
C GLN A 116 13.30 -19.07 2.00
N ILE A 117 12.77 -18.40 3.03
CA ILE A 117 12.01 -17.15 2.90
C ILE A 117 12.57 -16.11 3.85
N LYS A 118 12.70 -14.88 3.37
CA LYS A 118 12.95 -13.68 4.18
C LYS A 118 11.91 -12.61 3.85
N LEU A 119 11.39 -11.95 4.88
CA LEU A 119 10.38 -10.89 4.74
C LEU A 119 10.98 -9.55 5.16
N ILE A 120 10.83 -8.55 4.31
CA ILE A 120 10.96 -7.14 4.67
C ILE A 120 9.57 -6.54 4.63
N ILE A 121 9.10 -6.00 5.76
CA ILE A 121 7.76 -5.45 5.87
C ILE A 121 7.85 -3.94 6.04
N ILE A 122 7.18 -3.22 5.13
CA ILE A 122 7.02 -1.77 5.17
C ILE A 122 5.57 -1.45 5.54
N GLY A 123 5.38 -0.76 6.67
CA GLY A 123 4.07 -0.38 7.18
C GLY A 123 3.52 -1.27 8.28
N LYS A 124 2.92 -0.63 9.27
CA LYS A 124 2.46 -1.24 10.52
C LYS A 124 1.40 -2.33 10.31
N LYS A 125 0.48 -2.14 9.34
CA LYS A 125 -0.64 -3.06 9.15
C LYS A 125 -0.21 -4.43 8.60
N GLY A 126 0.81 -4.48 7.76
CA GLY A 126 1.42 -5.74 7.34
C GLY A 126 2.13 -6.45 8.47
N TYR A 127 2.92 -5.70 9.24
CA TYR A 127 3.63 -6.25 10.39
C TYR A 127 2.67 -6.86 11.42
N GLU A 128 1.62 -6.12 11.83
CA GLU A 128 0.60 -6.62 12.77
C GLU A 128 -0.08 -7.91 12.28
N ALA A 129 -0.29 -8.05 10.97
CA ALA A 129 -1.00 -9.19 10.37
C ALA A 129 -0.10 -10.43 10.15
N LEU A 130 1.20 -10.23 9.95
CA LEU A 130 2.14 -11.30 9.60
C LEU A 130 2.95 -11.79 10.81
N LYS A 131 3.24 -10.92 11.79
CA LYS A 131 4.13 -11.24 12.92
C LYS A 131 3.71 -12.45 13.76
N ARG A 132 2.42 -12.76 13.85
CA ARG A 132 1.95 -13.90 14.68
C ARG A 132 2.27 -15.24 14.06
N GLN A 133 2.22 -15.33 12.74
CA GLN A 133 2.28 -16.59 12.01
C GLN A 133 3.64 -16.79 11.33
N TYR A 134 4.32 -15.70 10.95
CA TYR A 134 5.52 -15.70 10.13
C TYR A 134 6.68 -14.92 10.77
N ALA A 135 6.73 -14.86 12.11
CA ALA A 135 7.78 -14.14 12.84
C ALA A 135 9.19 -14.58 12.45
N ASN A 136 9.39 -15.88 12.23
CA ASN A 136 10.69 -16.47 11.91
C ASN A 136 11.21 -16.06 10.52
N TYR A 137 10.34 -15.60 9.63
CA TYR A 137 10.72 -15.13 8.28
C TYR A 137 10.97 -13.64 8.24
N ILE A 138 10.55 -12.87 9.27
CA ILE A 138 10.69 -11.42 9.28
C ILE A 138 12.14 -11.06 9.59
N ASP A 139 12.85 -10.58 8.56
CA ASP A 139 14.21 -10.08 8.69
C ASP A 139 14.20 -8.62 9.18
N SER A 140 13.35 -7.78 8.60
CA SER A 140 13.31 -6.35 8.93
C SER A 140 11.90 -5.77 8.83
N TYR A 141 11.63 -4.76 9.68
CA TYR A 141 10.40 -3.98 9.67
C TYR A 141 10.72 -2.49 9.61
N PHE A 142 10.05 -1.79 8.71
CA PHE A 142 10.19 -0.36 8.52
C PHE A 142 8.84 0.34 8.68
N GLU A 143 8.80 1.40 9.47
CA GLU A 143 7.63 2.25 9.58
C GLU A 143 7.57 3.23 8.41
N LEU A 144 6.36 3.43 7.85
CA LEU A 144 6.14 4.45 6.83
C LEU A 144 6.07 5.84 7.47
N PRO A 145 7.03 6.72 7.21
CA PRO A 145 6.97 8.09 7.71
C PRO A 145 5.85 8.87 7.02
N ASN A 146 5.26 9.82 7.74
CA ASN A 146 4.26 10.73 7.17
C ASN A 146 4.89 11.72 6.17
N ILE A 147 6.15 12.08 6.36
CA ILE A 147 6.91 13.09 5.64
C ILE A 147 8.32 12.51 5.44
N HIS A 148 8.94 12.77 4.28
CA HIS A 148 10.31 12.33 3.95
C HIS A 148 10.51 10.80 3.92
N ALA A 149 10.00 10.18 2.85
CA ALA A 149 10.23 8.75 2.60
C ALA A 149 11.65 8.44 2.07
N GLU A 150 12.46 9.45 1.79
CA GLU A 150 13.80 9.30 1.20
C GLU A 150 14.74 8.49 2.10
N ASN A 151 14.76 8.81 3.39
CA ASN A 151 15.57 8.04 4.36
C ASN A 151 15.10 6.58 4.48
N LEU A 152 13.80 6.35 4.41
CA LEU A 152 13.24 4.99 4.41
C LEU A 152 13.70 4.22 3.18
N MET A 153 13.62 4.84 2.00
CA MET A 153 14.06 4.21 0.74
C MET A 153 15.54 3.85 0.77
N LEU A 154 16.38 4.74 1.32
CA LEU A 154 17.80 4.48 1.48
C LEU A 154 18.06 3.29 2.40
N GLN A 155 17.39 3.22 3.55
CA GLN A 155 17.51 2.10 4.49
C GLN A 155 17.05 0.78 3.89
N VAL A 156 15.90 0.76 3.21
CA VAL A 156 15.36 -0.43 2.53
C VAL A 156 16.32 -0.89 1.43
N LYS A 157 16.81 0.04 0.59
CA LYS A 157 17.79 -0.24 -0.45
C LYS A 157 19.07 -0.85 0.15
N GLN A 158 19.66 -0.20 1.15
CA GLN A 158 20.88 -0.70 1.81
C GLN A 158 20.68 -2.12 2.36
N LYS A 159 19.53 -2.37 2.96
CA LYS A 159 19.21 -3.70 3.48
C LYS A 159 19.09 -4.75 2.36
N ILE A 160 18.41 -4.44 1.26
CA ILE A 160 18.30 -5.33 0.09
C ILE A 160 19.69 -5.61 -0.48
N MET A 161 20.46 -4.55 -0.74
CA MET A 161 21.80 -4.70 -1.30
C MET A 161 22.72 -5.53 -0.40
N SER A 162 22.68 -5.34 0.92
CA SER A 162 23.47 -6.15 1.85
C SER A 162 23.08 -7.63 1.80
N LEU A 163 21.79 -7.96 1.70
CA LEU A 163 21.32 -9.34 1.62
C LEU A 163 21.74 -10.03 0.29
N VAL A 164 21.74 -9.28 -0.80
CA VAL A 164 22.15 -9.81 -2.13
C VAL A 164 23.66 -9.99 -2.20
N VAL A 165 24.45 -8.98 -1.80
CA VAL A 165 25.92 -9.04 -1.81
C VAL A 165 26.44 -10.17 -0.91
N ASN A 166 25.83 -10.36 0.25
CA ASN A 166 26.18 -11.43 1.19
C ASN A 166 25.69 -12.82 0.73
N LEU A 167 25.08 -12.94 -0.46
CA LEU A 167 24.52 -14.20 -0.97
C LEU A 167 23.48 -14.85 -0.04
N GLU A 168 22.75 -14.02 0.72
CA GLU A 168 21.69 -14.53 1.60
C GLU A 168 20.37 -14.73 0.85
N VAL A 169 20.17 -13.98 -0.24
CA VAL A 169 18.97 -14.03 -1.08
C VAL A 169 19.35 -14.10 -2.56
N SER A 170 18.51 -14.79 -3.34
CA SER A 170 18.68 -14.92 -4.80
C SER A 170 17.53 -14.29 -5.58
N ASN A 171 16.36 -14.17 -4.96
CA ASN A 171 15.17 -13.65 -5.59
C ASN A 171 14.58 -12.54 -4.71
N CYS A 172 14.19 -11.43 -5.32
CA CYS A 172 13.60 -10.29 -4.62
C CYS A 172 12.30 -9.88 -5.31
N VAL A 173 11.19 -9.97 -4.57
CA VAL A 173 9.84 -9.66 -5.07
C VAL A 173 9.19 -8.61 -4.19
N ILE A 174 8.62 -7.59 -4.81
CA ILE A 174 7.87 -6.52 -4.11
C ILE A 174 6.37 -6.74 -4.29
N TYR A 175 5.63 -6.69 -3.19
CA TYR A 175 4.17 -6.76 -3.14
C TYR A 175 3.60 -5.40 -2.78
N PHE A 176 2.85 -4.81 -3.68
CA PHE A 176 2.22 -3.51 -3.50
C PHE A 176 0.92 -3.42 -4.29
N ASN A 177 0.13 -2.37 -4.06
CA ASN A 177 -1.02 -2.07 -4.91
C ASN A 177 -0.67 -0.97 -5.91
N LYS A 178 -0.72 -1.28 -7.21
CA LYS A 178 -0.59 -0.31 -8.30
C LYS A 178 -1.85 0.54 -8.39
N PHE A 179 -1.67 1.84 -8.49
CA PHE A 179 -2.77 2.80 -8.61
C PHE A 179 -3.34 2.81 -10.03
N LYS A 180 -4.59 2.41 -10.19
CA LYS A 180 -5.33 2.58 -11.44
C LYS A 180 -6.22 3.81 -11.39
N ASN A 181 -7.06 3.88 -10.36
CA ASN A 181 -7.90 5.03 -10.04
C ASN A 181 -8.28 5.00 -8.55
N ALA A 182 -8.99 6.00 -8.05
CA ALA A 182 -9.36 6.09 -6.64
C ALA A 182 -10.24 4.92 -6.15
N MET A 183 -11.01 4.29 -7.04
CA MET A 183 -11.89 3.17 -6.71
C MET A 183 -11.20 1.82 -6.84
N THR A 184 -10.25 1.69 -7.77
CA THR A 184 -9.62 0.42 -8.15
C THR A 184 -8.13 0.48 -7.93
N GLN A 185 -7.63 -0.40 -7.08
CA GLN A 185 -6.21 -0.66 -6.86
C GLN A 185 -5.92 -2.10 -7.30
N ILE A 186 -4.83 -2.31 -8.01
CA ILE A 186 -4.44 -3.62 -8.54
C ILE A 186 -3.28 -4.14 -7.68
N MET A 187 -3.53 -5.24 -6.97
CA MET A 187 -2.47 -5.93 -6.27
C MET A 187 -1.43 -6.43 -7.29
N THR A 188 -0.19 -6.02 -7.11
CA THR A 188 0.92 -6.30 -8.01
C THR A 188 2.02 -7.02 -7.25
N ARG A 189 2.48 -8.12 -7.84
CA ARG A 189 3.67 -8.84 -7.48
C ARG A 189 4.71 -8.50 -8.55
N GLN A 190 5.76 -7.80 -8.18
CA GLN A 190 6.81 -7.36 -9.10
C GLN A 190 8.14 -7.97 -8.69
N GLN A 191 8.76 -8.69 -9.61
CA GLN A 191 10.12 -9.17 -9.44
C GLN A 191 11.09 -8.01 -9.66
N VAL A 192 12.07 -7.90 -8.79
CA VAL A 192 13.13 -6.89 -8.88
C VAL A 192 14.46 -7.55 -9.18
N LEU A 193 14.70 -8.70 -8.57
CA LEU A 193 15.88 -9.53 -8.78
C LEU A 193 15.47 -11.01 -8.86
N PRO A 194 16.12 -11.81 -9.71
CA PRO A 194 17.02 -11.39 -10.77
C PRO A 194 16.30 -10.47 -11.78
N VAL A 195 17.08 -9.65 -12.48
CA VAL A 195 16.53 -8.78 -13.52
C VAL A 195 16.10 -9.65 -14.69
N GLU A 196 14.82 -9.57 -15.06
CA GLU A 196 14.27 -10.34 -16.19
C GLU A 196 14.58 -9.62 -17.52
N LYS A 197 14.85 -10.41 -18.58
CA LYS A 197 14.91 -9.90 -19.94
C LYS A 197 13.50 -9.49 -20.36
N ASP A 198 13.34 -8.29 -20.87
CA ASP A 198 12.11 -7.93 -21.57
C ASP A 198 11.96 -8.81 -22.82
N HIS A 199 10.88 -9.58 -22.88
CA HIS A 199 10.61 -10.52 -23.99
C HIS A 199 10.14 -9.83 -25.29
N ASP A 200 10.31 -8.52 -25.41
CA ASP A 200 9.95 -7.79 -26.63
C ASP A 200 11.13 -7.84 -27.61
N ASP A 201 11.39 -9.03 -28.14
CA ASP A 201 12.43 -9.34 -29.15
C ASP A 201 12.29 -8.54 -30.47
N SER A 202 11.25 -7.70 -30.60
CA SER A 202 10.94 -6.98 -31.85
C SER A 202 11.64 -5.63 -31.99
N LYS A 203 12.44 -5.19 -31.00
CA LYS A 203 13.11 -3.88 -30.99
C LYS A 203 14.59 -3.94 -30.58
N ILE A 204 15.27 -5.01 -30.90
CA ILE A 204 16.73 -4.98 -30.88
C ILE A 204 17.16 -4.20 -32.15
N GLU A 205 17.06 -2.89 -32.10
CA GLU A 205 17.98 -2.06 -32.89
C GLU A 205 19.36 -2.40 -32.36
N ASN A 206 20.23 -2.88 -33.22
CA ASN A 206 21.64 -3.21 -32.95
C ASN A 206 22.43 -1.93 -32.64
N ASP A 207 22.01 -1.16 -31.64
CA ASP A 207 22.80 -0.10 -31.08
C ASP A 207 23.85 -0.77 -30.18
N HIS A 208 25.04 -0.99 -30.72
CA HIS A 208 26.21 -1.39 -29.95
C HIS A 208 26.58 -0.23 -29.00
N TYR A 209 26.10 -0.28 -27.76
CA TYR A 209 26.54 0.64 -26.74
C TYR A 209 27.92 0.21 -26.25
N GLU A 210 28.91 1.05 -26.39
CA GLU A 210 30.19 0.91 -25.69
C GLU A 210 30.05 1.43 -24.26
N TYR A 211 30.31 0.58 -23.30
CA TYR A 211 30.23 0.94 -21.89
C TYR A 211 31.63 1.26 -21.39
N GLU A 212 31.95 2.54 -21.26
CA GLU A 212 33.20 3.00 -20.67
C GLU A 212 32.99 3.52 -19.24
N GLY A 213 33.73 2.98 -18.27
CA GLY A 213 33.76 3.47 -16.91
C GLY A 213 33.87 2.37 -15.85
N GLU A 214 34.73 2.58 -14.86
CA GLU A 214 34.83 1.69 -13.70
C GLU A 214 33.52 1.70 -12.91
N ASN A 215 33.01 0.52 -12.54
CA ASN A 215 31.78 0.32 -11.73
C ASN A 215 30.47 0.83 -12.35
N LEU A 216 30.41 1.04 -13.69
CA LEU A 216 29.20 1.54 -14.35
C LEU A 216 28.00 0.63 -14.10
N ILE A 217 28.17 -0.68 -14.27
CA ILE A 217 27.11 -1.70 -14.11
C ILE A 217 26.64 -1.76 -12.66
N SER A 218 27.55 -1.77 -11.71
CA SER A 218 27.21 -1.73 -10.27
C SER A 218 26.43 -0.47 -9.89
N ASN A 219 26.78 0.68 -10.45
CA ASN A 219 26.05 1.92 -10.25
C ASN A 219 24.66 1.87 -10.88
N LEU A 220 24.52 1.29 -12.07
CA LEU A 220 23.24 1.15 -12.74
C LEU A 220 22.32 0.16 -11.99
N ILE A 221 22.84 -0.97 -11.51
CA ILE A 221 22.09 -1.89 -10.64
C ILE A 221 21.57 -1.15 -9.40
N ASN A 222 22.42 -0.34 -8.77
CA ASN A 222 22.05 0.48 -7.64
C ASN A 222 20.92 1.47 -7.95
N LEU A 223 20.96 2.11 -9.12
CA LEU A 223 19.93 3.04 -9.59
C LEU A 223 18.64 2.29 -9.91
N TYR A 224 18.74 1.12 -10.56
CA TYR A 224 17.59 0.27 -10.91
C TYR A 224 16.84 -0.16 -9.65
N VAL A 225 17.52 -0.80 -8.69
CA VAL A 225 16.88 -1.25 -7.44
C VAL A 225 16.22 -0.08 -6.72
N ASN A 226 16.90 1.07 -6.63
CA ASN A 226 16.32 2.26 -6.02
C ASN A 226 15.08 2.78 -6.76
N SER A 227 15.10 2.78 -8.09
CA SER A 227 13.99 3.21 -8.93
C SER A 227 12.77 2.30 -8.76
N GLN A 228 12.96 0.98 -8.70
CA GLN A 228 11.87 0.01 -8.51
C GLN A 228 11.23 0.13 -7.13
N ILE A 229 12.04 0.30 -6.07
CA ILE A 229 11.52 0.52 -4.71
C ILE A 229 10.73 1.84 -4.65
N ASN A 230 11.27 2.91 -5.24
CA ASN A 230 10.59 4.21 -5.26
C ASN A 230 9.27 4.13 -6.04
N TYR A 231 9.26 3.50 -7.21
CA TYR A 231 8.05 3.26 -7.98
C TYR A 231 6.98 2.53 -7.17
N ALA A 232 7.33 1.39 -6.60
CA ALA A 232 6.42 0.58 -5.81
C ALA A 232 5.87 1.36 -4.60
N LEU A 233 6.72 2.15 -3.93
CA LEU A 233 6.33 2.97 -2.79
C LEU A 233 5.36 4.10 -3.20
N LEU A 234 5.64 4.82 -4.28
CA LEU A 234 4.77 5.89 -4.79
C LEU A 234 3.42 5.32 -5.23
N GLN A 235 3.41 4.21 -5.98
CA GLN A 235 2.20 3.52 -6.41
C GLN A 235 1.37 3.02 -5.22
N SER A 236 2.02 2.41 -4.24
CA SER A 236 1.39 1.94 -3.00
C SER A 236 0.76 3.09 -2.21
N ARG A 237 1.48 4.21 -2.04
CA ARG A 237 0.97 5.40 -1.32
C ARG A 237 -0.20 6.08 -2.05
N ALA A 238 -0.13 6.19 -3.38
CA ALA A 238 -1.25 6.72 -4.17
C ALA A 238 -2.49 5.84 -4.04
N SER A 239 -2.30 4.52 -4.11
CA SER A 239 -3.36 3.51 -3.93
C SER A 239 -3.96 3.55 -2.52
N GLU A 240 -3.13 3.68 -1.48
CA GLU A 240 -3.55 3.80 -0.09
C GLU A 240 -4.44 5.04 0.13
N GLU A 241 -3.99 6.22 -0.34
CA GLU A 241 -4.74 7.46 -0.18
C GLU A 241 -6.00 7.49 -1.05
N GLY A 242 -5.99 6.89 -2.24
CA GLY A 242 -7.17 6.69 -3.07
C GLY A 242 -8.22 5.81 -2.40
N ALA A 243 -7.80 4.64 -1.86
CA ALA A 243 -8.66 3.73 -1.12
C ALA A 243 -9.24 4.40 0.15
N ARG A 244 -8.42 5.18 0.87
CA ARG A 244 -8.87 5.92 2.05
C ARG A 244 -9.86 7.02 1.69
N MET A 245 -9.61 7.79 0.63
CA MET A 245 -10.53 8.82 0.15
C MET A 245 -11.92 8.21 -0.13
N THR A 246 -12.00 7.13 -0.87
CA THR A 246 -13.26 6.44 -1.19
C THR A 246 -13.92 5.84 0.05
N ALA A 247 -13.14 5.29 0.99
CA ALA A 247 -13.67 4.77 2.25
C ALA A 247 -14.30 5.88 3.10
N MET A 248 -13.65 7.04 3.17
CA MET A 248 -14.15 8.17 3.94
C MET A 248 -15.36 8.86 3.29
N GLU A 249 -15.42 8.88 1.97
CA GLU A 249 -16.61 9.33 1.22
C GLU A 249 -17.82 8.46 1.53
N ASN A 250 -17.68 7.14 1.44
CA ASN A 250 -18.75 6.21 1.78
C ASN A 250 -19.17 6.35 3.26
N ALA A 251 -18.20 6.49 4.17
CA ALA A 251 -18.48 6.71 5.59
C ALA A 251 -19.24 8.04 5.83
N THR A 252 -18.90 9.10 5.10
CA THR A 252 -19.58 10.39 5.18
C THR A 252 -21.02 10.29 4.68
N ASN A 253 -21.26 9.61 3.55
CA ASN A 253 -22.59 9.40 3.01
C ASN A 253 -23.46 8.56 3.95
N ASN A 254 -22.92 7.46 4.47
CA ASN A 254 -23.60 6.63 5.46
C ASN A 254 -23.94 7.40 6.75
N ALA A 255 -23.06 8.30 7.17
CA ALA A 255 -23.32 9.16 8.32
C ALA A 255 -24.45 10.17 8.04
N ASN A 256 -24.55 10.74 6.84
CA ASN A 256 -25.65 11.61 6.42
C ASN A 256 -26.99 10.88 6.49
N ASP A 257 -27.06 9.67 5.92
CA ASP A 257 -28.27 8.82 5.92
C ASP A 257 -28.70 8.48 7.35
N LEU A 258 -27.72 8.14 8.20
CA LEU A 258 -27.99 7.83 9.59
C LEU A 258 -28.51 9.06 10.36
N ILE A 259 -27.95 10.25 10.13
CA ILE A 259 -28.44 11.52 10.72
C ILE A 259 -29.88 11.75 10.31
N SER A 260 -30.20 11.63 9.03
CA SER A 260 -31.57 11.83 8.52
C SER A 260 -32.58 10.88 9.19
N LYS A 261 -32.22 9.57 9.29
CA LYS A 261 -33.06 8.56 9.98
C LYS A 261 -33.23 8.90 11.48
N LEU A 262 -32.16 9.32 12.15
CA LEU A 262 -32.24 9.67 13.57
C LEU A 262 -33.06 10.92 13.82
N VAL A 263 -32.99 11.92 12.94
CA VAL A 263 -33.81 13.15 13.04
C VAL A 263 -35.30 12.82 12.88
N LEU A 264 -35.66 11.99 11.90
CA LEU A 264 -37.04 11.51 11.74
C LEU A 264 -37.54 10.78 12.98
N LYS A 265 -36.70 9.88 13.54
CA LYS A 265 -37.03 9.15 14.78
C LYS A 265 -37.21 10.10 15.96
N LEU A 266 -36.34 11.11 16.08
CA LEU A 266 -36.44 12.13 17.14
C LEU A 266 -37.74 12.91 17.04
N ASN A 267 -38.12 13.34 15.83
CA ASN A 267 -39.35 14.10 15.60
C ASN A 267 -40.61 13.24 15.92
N ARG A 268 -40.63 11.99 15.47
CA ARG A 268 -41.73 11.06 15.80
C ARG A 268 -41.84 10.80 17.30
N SER A 269 -40.72 10.56 17.98
CA SER A 269 -40.71 10.35 19.44
C SER A 269 -41.16 11.62 20.20
N ARG A 270 -40.79 12.80 19.71
CA ARG A 270 -41.25 14.08 20.29
C ARG A 270 -42.76 14.24 20.13
N GLN A 271 -43.28 14.00 18.94
CA GLN A 271 -44.74 14.08 18.67
C GLN A 271 -45.51 13.10 19.56
N ALA A 272 -45.04 11.85 19.67
CA ALA A 272 -45.68 10.82 20.50
C ALA A 272 -45.77 11.29 21.98
N ILE A 273 -44.65 11.81 22.53
CA ILE A 273 -44.62 12.31 23.91
C ILE A 273 -45.60 13.49 24.10
N ILE A 274 -45.60 14.47 23.18
CA ILE A 274 -46.51 15.60 23.24
C ILE A 274 -47.99 15.12 23.21
N THR A 275 -48.31 14.16 22.34
CA THR A 275 -49.66 13.59 22.23
C THR A 275 -50.02 12.87 23.53
N THR A 276 -49.12 12.10 24.12
CA THR A 276 -49.36 11.43 25.42
C THR A 276 -49.60 12.43 26.52
N GLU A 277 -48.74 13.47 26.63
CA GLU A 277 -48.91 14.54 27.64
C GLU A 277 -50.27 15.28 27.46
N LEU A 278 -50.70 15.55 26.22
CA LEU A 278 -51.99 16.18 25.95
C LEU A 278 -53.16 15.27 26.37
N ILE A 279 -53.08 13.96 26.07
CA ILE A 279 -54.11 12.98 26.47
C ILE A 279 -54.19 12.89 27.99
N GLU A 280 -53.04 12.88 28.70
CA GLU A 280 -52.98 12.84 30.17
C GLU A 280 -53.62 14.10 30.77
N ILE A 281 -53.40 15.29 30.20
CA ILE A 281 -53.99 16.53 30.66
C ILE A 281 -55.51 16.51 30.44
N VAL A 282 -55.98 16.10 29.27
CA VAL A 282 -57.45 16.00 28.96
C VAL A 282 -58.12 15.02 29.90
N ALA A 283 -57.57 13.79 30.03
CA ALA A 283 -58.09 12.79 30.92
C ALA A 283 -58.14 13.24 32.39
N GLY A 284 -57.09 13.97 32.84
CA GLY A 284 -57.06 14.53 34.17
C GLY A 284 -58.08 15.64 34.39
N SER A 285 -58.46 16.43 33.37
CA SER A 285 -59.49 17.49 33.46
C SER A 285 -60.90 16.91 33.45
N GLU A 286 -61.12 15.72 32.85
CA GLU A 286 -62.43 15.03 32.87
C GLU A 286 -62.67 14.25 34.19
N ALA A 287 -61.61 14.02 34.96
CA ALA A 287 -61.68 13.27 36.23
C ALA A 287 -61.92 14.18 37.46
N VAL A 288 -61.94 15.50 37.29
CA VAL A 288 -62.29 16.50 38.29
C VAL A 288 -63.69 17.01 38.07
#